data_03f8d3a44851fba51bf7e84a27fc7a54
#
_entry.id   03f8d3a44851fba51bf7e84a27fc7a54
#
_cell.length_a   1.000
_cell.length_b   1.000
_cell.length_c   1.000
_cell.angle_alpha   90.00
_cell.angle_beta   90.00
_cell.angle_gamma   90.00
#
_symmetry.space_group_name_H-M   'P 1'
#
loop_
_entity.id
_entity.type
_entity.pdbx_description
1 polymer ?
#
loop_
_entity_poly.entity_id
_entity_poly.type
_entity_poly.pdbx_seq_one_letter_code
_entity_poly.pdbx_strand_id
1 'polypeptide(L)'
;MRIATTILQLLLTVAFLGAGGVKLAGAEDIVAQFQEFGLPLEAMYAVGGLEVAGALGLWIRPLRVFAALGLIGLMIGAVGSHVTVGHPADQIIPSAALLVLLAIVLGLWRSSARS
;
A
#
# COMPACT_ATOMS: atom_id res chain seq x y z
N MET A 1 -8.70 14.36 -16.13
CA MET A 1 -8.38 13.01 -15.61
C MET A 1 -9.33 11.98 -16.18
N ARG A 2 -8.83 10.83 -16.52
CA ARG A 2 -9.63 9.79 -17.12
C ARG A 2 -10.36 8.96 -16.08
N ILE A 3 -11.52 8.43 -16.48
CA ILE A 3 -12.35 7.60 -15.61
C ILE A 3 -11.54 6.41 -15.08
N ALA A 4 -10.77 5.75 -15.96
CA ALA A 4 -9.95 4.59 -15.56
C ALA A 4 -8.95 4.95 -14.46
N THR A 5 -8.28 6.09 -14.57
CA THR A 5 -7.33 6.57 -13.56
C THR A 5 -8.04 6.82 -12.23
N THR A 6 -9.20 7.46 -12.26
CA THR A 6 -9.99 7.75 -11.06
C THR A 6 -10.46 6.46 -10.38
N ILE A 7 -10.94 5.48 -11.17
CA ILE A 7 -11.37 4.19 -10.64
C ILE A 7 -10.19 3.48 -9.95
N LEU A 8 -9.04 3.46 -10.60
CA LEU A 8 -7.84 2.84 -10.04
C LEU A 8 -7.41 3.53 -8.74
N GLN A 9 -7.43 4.87 -8.72
CA GLN A 9 -7.15 5.63 -7.49
C GLN A 9 -8.11 5.27 -6.37
N LEU A 10 -9.41 5.15 -6.67
CA LEU A 10 -10.41 4.77 -5.66
C LEU A 10 -10.15 3.38 -5.12
N LEU A 11 -9.85 2.42 -5.99
CA LEU A 11 -9.55 1.04 -5.58
C LEU A 11 -8.33 1.01 -4.66
N LEU A 12 -7.26 1.73 -5.03
CA LEU A 12 -6.06 1.82 -4.21
C LEU A 12 -6.36 2.46 -2.86
N THR A 13 -7.15 3.53 -2.85
CA THR A 13 -7.50 4.24 -1.63
C THR A 13 -8.26 3.32 -0.67
N VAL A 14 -9.27 2.63 -1.17
CA VAL A 14 -10.06 1.70 -0.34
C VAL A 14 -9.17 0.57 0.19
N ALA A 15 -8.32 0.00 -0.65
CA ALA A 15 -7.43 -1.08 -0.26
C ALA A 15 -6.47 -0.64 0.86
N PHE A 16 -5.84 0.53 0.72
CA PHE A 16 -4.88 1.00 1.72
C PHE A 16 -5.54 1.54 2.98
N LEU A 17 -6.72 2.14 2.87
CA LEU A 17 -7.49 2.52 4.07
C LEU A 17 -7.88 1.27 4.88
N GLY A 18 -8.29 0.21 4.19
CA GLY A 18 -8.62 -1.06 4.83
C GLY A 18 -7.40 -1.70 5.47
N ALA A 19 -6.32 -1.84 4.72
CA ALA A 19 -5.09 -2.45 5.20
C ALA A 19 -4.48 -1.65 6.37
N GLY A 20 -4.42 -0.34 6.23
CA GLY A 20 -3.91 0.54 7.29
C GLY A 20 -4.82 0.54 8.51
N GLY A 21 -6.14 0.55 8.28
CA GLY A 21 -7.13 0.55 9.35
C GLY A 21 -7.02 -0.66 10.26
N VAL A 22 -6.89 -1.87 9.69
CA VAL A 22 -6.77 -3.10 10.50
C VAL A 22 -5.46 -3.11 11.30
N LYS A 23 -4.40 -2.53 10.75
CA LYS A 23 -3.13 -2.40 11.46
C LYS A 23 -3.25 -1.44 12.64
N LEU A 24 -3.89 -0.28 12.42
CA LEU A 24 -4.10 0.71 13.48
C LEU A 24 -5.08 0.20 14.55
N ALA A 25 -6.02 -0.64 14.17
CA ALA A 25 -6.96 -1.27 15.10
C ALA A 25 -6.30 -2.39 15.92
N GLY A 26 -5.12 -2.84 15.54
CA GLY A 26 -4.42 -3.91 16.26
C GLY A 26 -5.05 -5.27 16.07
N ALA A 27 -5.55 -5.57 14.86
CA ALA A 27 -6.17 -6.87 14.56
C ALA A 27 -5.21 -8.02 14.92
N GLU A 28 -5.74 -9.03 15.63
CA GLU A 28 -4.90 -10.10 16.18
C GLU A 28 -4.12 -10.87 15.13
N ASP A 29 -4.72 -11.16 13.99
CA ASP A 29 -4.05 -11.88 12.91
C ASP A 29 -2.91 -11.05 12.29
N ILE A 30 -3.06 -9.73 12.25
CA ILE A 30 -2.02 -8.82 11.75
C ILE A 30 -0.88 -8.71 12.78
N VAL A 31 -1.21 -8.64 14.06
CA VAL A 31 -0.20 -8.65 15.13
C VAL A 31 0.65 -9.92 15.01
N ALA A 32 0.00 -11.08 14.86
CA ALA A 32 0.70 -12.35 14.71
C ALA A 32 1.61 -12.35 13.47
N GLN A 33 1.15 -11.77 12.36
CA GLN A 33 1.93 -11.66 11.13
C GLN A 33 3.20 -10.83 11.34
N PHE A 34 3.10 -9.69 12.02
CA PHE A 34 4.26 -8.85 12.29
C PHE A 34 5.24 -9.53 13.25
N GLN A 35 4.74 -10.33 14.19
CA GLN A 35 5.59 -11.15 15.05
C GLN A 35 6.37 -12.16 14.23
N GLU A 36 5.73 -12.80 13.26
CA GLU A 36 6.42 -13.71 12.33
C GLU A 36 7.52 -13.01 11.55
N PHE A 37 7.30 -11.75 11.17
CA PHE A 37 8.31 -10.96 10.45
C PHE A 37 9.46 -10.54 11.37
N GLY A 38 9.34 -10.74 12.68
CA GLY A 38 10.34 -10.29 13.64
C GLY A 38 10.27 -8.78 13.88
N LEU A 39 9.12 -8.17 13.62
CA LEU A 39 8.94 -6.73 13.75
C LEU A 39 8.13 -6.41 15.01
N PRO A 40 8.45 -5.28 15.69
CA PRO A 40 7.71 -4.86 16.88
C PRO A 40 6.33 -4.31 16.53
N LEU A 41 5.47 -4.20 17.53
CA LEU A 41 4.12 -3.68 17.38
C LEU A 41 4.12 -2.25 16.84
N GLU A 42 5.09 -1.45 17.24
CA GLU A 42 5.25 -0.06 16.77
C GLU A 42 5.41 0.00 15.25
N ALA A 43 6.12 -0.98 14.67
CA ALA A 43 6.28 -1.06 13.21
C ALA A 43 4.94 -1.29 12.53
N MET A 44 4.08 -2.13 13.10
CA MET A 44 2.72 -2.36 12.57
C MET A 44 1.91 -1.07 12.56
N TYR A 45 1.92 -0.32 13.66
CA TYR A 45 1.19 0.95 13.74
C TYR A 45 1.79 1.99 12.78
N ALA A 46 3.11 2.04 12.66
CA ALA A 46 3.77 2.96 11.74
C ALA A 46 3.39 2.67 10.28
N VAL A 47 3.43 1.39 9.89
CA VAL A 47 3.04 0.97 8.53
C VAL A 47 1.57 1.31 8.28
N GLY A 48 0.69 0.98 9.24
CA GLY A 48 -0.73 1.27 9.13
C GLY A 48 -1.00 2.76 8.95
N GLY A 49 -0.34 3.59 9.76
CA GLY A 49 -0.45 5.06 9.66
C GLY A 49 0.02 5.58 8.32
N LEU A 50 1.13 5.06 7.83
CA LEU A 50 1.67 5.45 6.51
C LEU A 50 0.75 4.99 5.37
N GLU A 51 0.12 3.84 5.49
CA GLU A 51 -0.83 3.37 4.48
C GLU A 51 -2.05 4.27 4.41
N VAL A 52 -2.62 4.66 5.55
CA VAL A 52 -3.76 5.57 5.60
C VAL A 52 -3.36 6.96 5.06
N ALA A 53 -2.24 7.48 5.54
CA ALA A 53 -1.74 8.78 5.09
C ALA A 53 -1.44 8.77 3.58
N GLY A 54 -0.83 7.70 3.09
CA GLY A 54 -0.56 7.53 1.67
C GLY A 54 -1.84 7.46 0.84
N ALA A 55 -2.84 6.72 1.31
CA ALA A 55 -4.13 6.64 0.63
C ALA A 55 -4.77 8.02 0.47
N LEU A 56 -4.77 8.81 1.54
CA LEU A 56 -5.30 10.18 1.48
C LEU A 56 -4.44 11.08 0.60
N GLY A 57 -3.12 10.92 0.66
CA GLY A 57 -2.18 11.70 -0.13
C GLY A 57 -2.31 11.49 -1.63
N LEU A 58 -2.85 10.36 -2.07
CA LEU A 58 -3.10 10.10 -3.50
C LEU A 58 -4.08 11.11 -4.12
N TRP A 59 -4.89 11.77 -3.29
CA TRP A 59 -5.91 12.73 -3.75
C TRP A 59 -5.46 14.18 -3.64
N ILE A 60 -4.26 14.42 -3.10
CA ILE A 60 -3.72 15.78 -2.96
C ILE A 60 -2.64 15.94 -4.02
N ARG A 61 -2.93 16.73 -5.05
CA ARG A 61 -2.08 16.84 -6.24
C ARG A 61 -0.59 17.00 -5.97
N PRO A 62 -0.15 17.95 -5.14
CA PRO A 62 1.29 18.12 -4.90
C PRO A 62 1.93 16.96 -4.13
N LEU A 63 1.13 16.12 -3.47
CA LEU A 63 1.62 15.01 -2.66
C LEU A 63 1.47 13.63 -3.30
N ARG A 64 0.63 13.52 -4.35
CA ARG A 64 0.20 12.21 -4.84
C ARG A 64 1.36 11.33 -5.34
N VAL A 65 2.37 11.91 -5.98
CA VAL A 65 3.52 11.14 -6.45
C VAL A 65 4.33 10.62 -5.27
N PHE A 66 4.58 11.47 -4.28
CA PHE A 66 5.28 11.06 -3.05
C PHE A 66 4.50 10.00 -2.30
N ALA A 67 3.17 10.16 -2.20
CA ALA A 67 2.30 9.18 -1.57
C ALA A 67 2.38 7.83 -2.28
N ALA A 68 2.29 7.82 -3.59
CA ALA A 68 2.38 6.58 -4.38
C ALA A 68 3.75 5.93 -4.23
N LEU A 69 4.83 6.70 -4.26
CA LEU A 69 6.19 6.16 -4.08
C LEU A 69 6.37 5.59 -2.67
N GLY A 70 5.84 6.25 -1.66
CA GLY A 70 5.88 5.74 -0.29
C GLY A 70 5.12 4.43 -0.14
N LEU A 71 3.93 4.34 -0.73
CA LEU A 71 3.13 3.12 -0.72
C LEU A 71 3.83 1.99 -1.49
N ILE A 72 4.48 2.31 -2.60
CA ILE A 72 5.30 1.33 -3.34
C ILE A 72 6.40 0.77 -2.43
N GLY A 73 7.10 1.64 -1.71
CA GLY A 73 8.12 1.21 -0.76
C GLY A 73 7.57 0.27 0.29
N LEU A 74 6.39 0.58 0.85
CA LEU A 74 5.73 -0.28 1.83
C LEU A 74 5.36 -1.63 1.22
N MET A 75 4.90 -1.67 -0.02
CA MET A 75 4.52 -2.92 -0.67
C MET A 75 5.74 -3.77 -1.02
N ILE A 76 6.85 -3.15 -1.42
CA ILE A 76 8.12 -3.85 -1.61
C ILE A 76 8.55 -4.51 -0.29
N GLY A 77 8.47 -3.76 0.80
CA GLY A 77 8.76 -4.28 2.13
C GLY A 77 7.85 -5.43 2.53
N ALA A 78 6.55 -5.31 2.22
CA ALA A 78 5.57 -6.36 2.51
C ALA A 78 5.86 -7.63 1.72
N VAL A 79 6.12 -7.53 0.42
CA VAL A 79 6.46 -8.68 -0.42
C VAL A 79 7.74 -9.33 0.11
N GLY A 80 8.76 -8.53 0.40
CA GLY A 80 10.03 -9.03 0.94
C GLY A 80 9.85 -9.76 2.27
N SER A 81 9.01 -9.22 3.17
CA SER A 81 8.73 -9.85 4.47
C SER A 81 8.02 -11.18 4.31
N HIS A 82 7.00 -11.25 3.46
CA HIS A 82 6.29 -12.50 3.20
C HIS A 82 7.21 -13.57 2.58
N VAL A 83 8.04 -13.16 1.62
CA VAL A 83 8.98 -14.09 0.97
C VAL A 83 10.01 -14.61 1.98
N THR A 84 10.54 -13.71 2.82
CA THR A 84 11.58 -14.07 3.79
C THR A 84 11.11 -15.11 4.80
N VAL A 85 9.86 -15.01 5.28
CA VAL A 85 9.32 -15.98 6.23
C VAL A 85 8.68 -17.19 5.54
N GLY A 86 8.68 -17.21 4.20
CA GLY A 86 8.21 -18.35 3.45
C GLY A 86 6.70 -18.50 3.37
N HIS A 87 5.96 -17.38 3.40
CA HIS A 87 4.51 -17.42 3.24
C HIS A 87 4.11 -17.90 1.83
N PRO A 88 2.98 -18.61 1.70
CA PRO A 88 2.51 -19.07 0.39
C PRO A 88 2.11 -17.89 -0.51
N ALA A 89 2.01 -18.16 -1.81
CA ALA A 89 1.74 -17.15 -2.83
C ALA A 89 0.45 -16.36 -2.57
N ASP A 90 -0.58 -16.99 -2.00
CA ASP A 90 -1.85 -16.31 -1.72
C ASP A 90 -1.72 -15.17 -0.69
N GLN A 91 -0.67 -15.19 0.13
CA GLN A 91 -0.38 -14.09 1.06
C GLN A 91 0.52 -13.02 0.43
N ILE A 92 1.27 -13.37 -0.60
CA ILE A 92 2.16 -12.45 -1.32
C ILE A 92 1.40 -11.67 -2.38
N ILE A 93 0.46 -12.30 -3.08
CA ILE A 93 -0.28 -11.73 -4.20
C ILE A 93 -0.94 -10.39 -3.87
N PRO A 94 -1.62 -10.18 -2.73
CA PRO A 94 -2.25 -8.88 -2.46
C PRO A 94 -1.26 -7.71 -2.48
N SER A 95 -0.11 -7.86 -1.83
CA SER A 95 0.90 -6.79 -1.80
C SER A 95 1.53 -6.58 -3.18
N ALA A 96 1.81 -7.68 -3.90
CA ALA A 96 2.37 -7.60 -5.24
C ALA A 96 1.39 -6.94 -6.21
N ALA A 97 0.09 -7.27 -6.10
CA ALA A 97 -0.95 -6.67 -6.93
C ALA A 97 -1.06 -5.16 -6.67
N LEU A 98 -1.05 -4.75 -5.40
CA LEU A 98 -1.09 -3.32 -5.06
C LEU A 98 0.14 -2.59 -5.57
N LEU A 99 1.31 -3.22 -5.51
CA LEU A 99 2.55 -2.66 -6.05
C LEU A 99 2.41 -2.38 -7.55
N VAL A 100 1.90 -3.35 -8.30
CA VAL A 100 1.68 -3.21 -9.75
C VAL A 100 0.67 -2.09 -10.04
N LEU A 101 -0.44 -2.06 -9.31
CA LEU A 101 -1.46 -1.03 -9.50
C LEU A 101 -0.95 0.37 -9.19
N LEU A 102 -0.10 0.52 -8.17
CA LEU A 102 0.55 1.79 -7.85
C LEU A 102 1.47 2.23 -9.00
N ALA A 103 2.23 1.32 -9.55
CA ALA A 103 3.10 1.61 -10.69
C ALA A 103 2.28 2.06 -11.91
N ILE A 104 1.16 1.40 -12.14
CA ILE A 104 0.25 1.75 -13.25
C ILE A 104 -0.31 3.16 -13.06
N VAL A 105 -0.80 3.50 -11.85
CA VAL A 105 -1.37 4.83 -11.62
C VAL A 105 -0.33 5.92 -11.77
N LEU A 106 0.91 5.67 -11.33
CA LEU A 106 2.01 6.62 -11.57
C LEU A 106 2.23 6.86 -13.06
N GLY A 107 2.24 5.79 -13.83
CA GLY A 107 2.38 5.87 -15.28
C GLY A 107 1.25 6.66 -15.93
N LEU A 108 0.02 6.44 -15.49
CA LEU A 108 -1.15 7.15 -15.99
C LEU A 108 -1.11 8.64 -15.65
N TRP A 109 -0.69 9.00 -14.44
CA TRP A 109 -0.53 10.40 -14.06
C TRP A 109 0.54 11.10 -14.92
N ARG A 110 1.65 10.42 -15.11
CA ARG A 110 2.75 10.95 -15.92
C ARG A 110 2.33 11.16 -17.37
N SER A 111 1.61 10.20 -17.93
CA SER A 111 1.07 10.27 -19.29
C SER A 111 0.07 11.43 -19.42
N SER A 112 -0.82 11.61 -18.45
CA SER A 112 -1.79 12.69 -18.39
C SER A 112 -1.12 14.07 -18.34
N ALA A 113 -0.06 14.18 -17.54
CA ALA A 113 0.68 15.43 -17.38
C ALA A 113 1.38 15.88 -18.67
N ARG A 114 1.67 14.93 -19.57
CA ARG A 114 2.33 15.22 -20.85
C ARG A 114 1.36 15.65 -21.95
N SER A 115 0.11 15.34 -21.77
CA SER A 115 -0.91 15.73 -22.75
C SER A 115 -1.53 17.06 -22.39
#